data_7a92639930180b006a98e38cca4bd715
#
_entry.id   7a92639930180b006a98e38cca4bd715
#
_cell.length_a   1.000
_cell.length_b   1.000
_cell.length_c   1.000
_cell.angle_alpha   90.00
_cell.angle_beta   90.00
_cell.angle_gamma   90.00
#
_symmetry.space_group_name_H-M   'P 1'
#
loop_
_entity.id
_entity.type
_entity.pdbx_description
1 polymer ?
#
loop_
_entity_poly.entity_id
_entity_poly.type
_entity_poly.pdbx_seq_one_letter_code
_entity_poly.pdbx_strand_id
1 'polypeptide(L)'
;ADRDYGTLSDGEKKRVQISRALMADPELLLLDEPTAGLDLGGREDLLKRFSEFASDPLAPASILVTHHIEEIPSGTTHALILKDGGVAVSGPIHEVITSEHMSAVFELPMEVRHEGSRFFARAL
;
A
#
# COMPACT_ATOMS: atom_id res chain seq x y z
N ALA A 1 -22.26 -17.54 -0.82
CA ALA A 1 -21.71 -18.67 -1.52
C ALA A 1 -20.89 -19.51 -0.57
N ASP A 2 -21.14 -20.79 -0.58
CA ASP A 2 -20.56 -21.73 0.37
C ASP A 2 -19.22 -22.25 -0.13
N ARG A 3 -18.26 -21.35 -0.26
CA ARG A 3 -16.89 -21.71 -0.66
C ARG A 3 -16.02 -21.89 0.57
N ASP A 4 -15.32 -23.01 0.62
CA ASP A 4 -14.29 -23.20 1.64
C ASP A 4 -13.17 -22.18 1.46
N TYR A 5 -12.57 -21.76 2.57
CA TYR A 5 -11.47 -20.81 2.53
C TYR A 5 -10.31 -21.30 1.64
N GLY A 6 -10.05 -22.62 1.64
CA GLY A 6 -8.99 -23.20 0.82
C GLY A 6 -9.21 -23.14 -0.68
N THR A 7 -10.46 -22.89 -1.15
CA THR A 7 -10.80 -22.78 -2.55
C THR A 7 -10.83 -21.33 -3.05
N LEU A 8 -10.60 -20.35 -2.18
CA LEU A 8 -10.60 -18.96 -2.56
C LEU A 8 -9.31 -18.59 -3.29
N SER A 9 -9.38 -17.63 -4.22
CA SER A 9 -8.21 -17.02 -4.81
C SER A 9 -7.42 -16.24 -3.75
N ASP A 10 -6.16 -15.91 -4.05
CA ASP A 10 -5.34 -15.12 -3.15
C ASP A 10 -5.97 -13.75 -2.87
N GLY A 11 -6.57 -13.11 -3.88
CA GLY A 11 -7.28 -11.84 -3.70
C GLY A 11 -8.48 -11.97 -2.79
N GLU A 12 -9.27 -13.06 -2.95
CA GLU A 12 -10.40 -13.33 -2.10
C GLU A 12 -9.98 -13.59 -0.65
N LYS A 13 -8.89 -14.34 -0.46
CA LYS A 13 -8.32 -14.58 0.87
C LYS A 13 -7.89 -13.29 1.54
N LYS A 14 -7.22 -12.40 0.81
CA LYS A 14 -6.81 -11.09 1.33
C LYS A 14 -8.02 -10.27 1.78
N ARG A 15 -9.07 -10.22 0.96
CA ARG A 15 -10.29 -9.50 1.31
C ARG A 15 -10.97 -10.07 2.54
N VAL A 16 -11.00 -11.39 2.68
CA VAL A 16 -11.57 -12.05 3.86
C VAL A 16 -10.77 -11.67 5.11
N GLN A 17 -9.46 -11.71 5.05
CA GLN A 17 -8.59 -11.34 6.16
C GLN A 17 -8.82 -9.90 6.61
N ILE A 18 -8.92 -8.97 5.66
CA ILE A 18 -9.16 -7.56 5.95
C ILE A 18 -10.54 -7.37 6.56
N SER A 19 -11.55 -8.02 6.01
CA SER A 19 -12.91 -7.98 6.56
C SER A 19 -12.96 -8.48 8.01
N ARG A 20 -12.25 -9.55 8.31
CA ARG A 20 -12.16 -10.08 9.68
C ARG A 20 -11.51 -9.08 10.63
N ALA A 21 -10.44 -8.44 10.18
CA ALA A 21 -9.76 -7.42 10.98
C ALA A 21 -10.68 -6.23 11.26
N LEU A 22 -11.45 -5.81 10.26
CA LEU A 22 -12.41 -4.71 10.41
C LEU A 22 -13.57 -5.04 11.34
N MET A 23 -14.00 -6.30 11.38
CA MET A 23 -15.07 -6.73 12.28
C MET A 23 -14.72 -6.57 13.75
N ALA A 24 -13.44 -6.50 14.08
CA ALA A 24 -12.98 -6.23 15.44
C ALA A 24 -13.09 -4.75 15.82
N ASP A 25 -13.54 -3.89 14.90
CA ASP A 25 -13.69 -2.45 15.10
C ASP A 25 -12.39 -1.80 15.63
N PRO A 26 -11.25 -1.97 14.94
CA PRO A 26 -9.97 -1.47 15.42
C PRO A 26 -9.84 0.04 15.28
N GLU A 27 -9.06 0.67 16.13
CA GLU A 27 -8.68 2.07 15.98
C GLU A 27 -7.57 2.22 14.94
N LEU A 28 -6.74 1.20 14.78
CA LEU A 28 -5.63 1.16 13.83
C LEU A 28 -5.60 -0.17 13.10
N LEU A 29 -5.51 -0.12 11.79
CA LEU A 29 -5.39 -1.30 10.95
C LEU A 29 -3.98 -1.34 10.34
N LEU A 30 -3.24 -2.42 10.61
CA LEU A 30 -1.92 -2.64 10.04
C LEU A 30 -2.01 -3.67 8.92
N LEU A 31 -1.60 -3.28 7.72
CA LEU A 31 -1.61 -4.12 6.52
C LEU A 31 -0.17 -4.34 6.07
N ASP A 32 0.35 -5.55 6.28
CA ASP A 32 1.72 -5.89 5.93
C ASP A 32 1.75 -6.61 4.58
N GLU A 33 2.26 -5.93 3.57
CA GLU A 33 2.37 -6.41 2.19
C GLU A 33 1.07 -7.08 1.70
N PRO A 34 -0.07 -6.38 1.78
CA PRO A 34 -1.37 -7.01 1.52
C PRO A 34 -1.59 -7.43 0.08
N THR A 35 -0.80 -6.91 -0.86
CA THR A 35 -0.90 -7.25 -2.29
C THR A 35 0.09 -8.32 -2.71
N ALA A 36 0.92 -8.82 -1.81
CA ALA A 36 1.90 -9.85 -2.13
C ALA A 36 1.23 -11.12 -2.67
N GLY A 37 1.77 -11.65 -3.75
CA GLY A 37 1.26 -12.86 -4.39
C GLY A 37 0.07 -12.65 -5.31
N LEU A 38 -0.44 -11.44 -5.43
CA LEU A 38 -1.56 -11.13 -6.33
C LEU A 38 -1.04 -10.81 -7.74
N ASP A 39 -1.82 -11.17 -8.75
CA ASP A 39 -1.57 -10.70 -10.11
C ASP A 39 -1.94 -9.22 -10.23
N LEU A 40 -1.69 -8.64 -11.40
CA LEU A 40 -1.94 -7.22 -11.63
C LEU A 40 -3.41 -6.84 -11.37
N GLY A 41 -4.35 -7.65 -11.85
CA GLY A 41 -5.78 -7.37 -11.66
C GLY A 41 -6.19 -7.42 -10.20
N GLY A 42 -5.75 -8.43 -9.47
CA GLY A 42 -6.02 -8.58 -8.04
C GLY A 42 -5.40 -7.45 -7.23
N ARG A 43 -4.17 -7.07 -7.56
CA ARG A 43 -3.50 -5.95 -6.91
C ARG A 43 -4.27 -4.65 -7.09
N GLU A 44 -4.64 -4.32 -8.32
CA GLU A 44 -5.33 -3.07 -8.61
C GLU A 44 -6.73 -3.01 -7.98
N ASP A 45 -7.43 -4.13 -7.97
CA ASP A 45 -8.72 -4.21 -7.30
C ASP A 45 -8.60 -3.95 -5.80
N LEU A 46 -7.60 -4.55 -5.16
CA LEU A 46 -7.38 -4.38 -3.73
C LEU A 46 -6.97 -2.95 -3.38
N LEU A 47 -6.09 -2.35 -4.19
CA LEU A 47 -5.68 -0.95 -3.99
C LEU A 47 -6.84 0.02 -4.15
N LYS A 48 -7.75 -0.25 -5.07
CA LYS A 48 -8.97 0.54 -5.23
C LYS A 48 -9.83 0.48 -3.97
N ARG A 49 -9.97 -0.70 -3.37
CA ARG A 49 -10.72 -0.86 -2.11
C ARG A 49 -10.05 -0.10 -0.97
N PHE A 50 -8.73 -0.12 -0.90
CA PHE A 50 -8.01 0.68 0.10
C PHE A 50 -8.21 2.18 -0.10
N SER A 51 -8.28 2.64 -1.35
CA SER A 51 -8.55 4.05 -1.66
C SER A 51 -9.94 4.46 -1.17
N GLU A 52 -10.94 3.62 -1.41
CA GLU A 52 -12.31 3.84 -0.93
C GLU A 52 -12.35 3.88 0.60
N PHE A 53 -11.63 2.97 1.23
CA PHE A 53 -11.49 2.90 2.67
C PHE A 53 -10.84 4.18 3.24
N ALA A 54 -9.77 4.66 2.61
CA ALA A 54 -9.07 5.84 3.06
C ALA A 54 -9.93 7.11 3.00
N SER A 55 -10.92 7.15 2.13
CA SER A 55 -11.84 8.29 2.01
C SER A 55 -13.06 8.20 2.91
N ASP A 56 -13.24 7.10 3.64
CA ASP A 56 -14.34 6.92 4.57
C ASP A 56 -13.97 7.49 5.94
N PRO A 57 -14.68 8.55 6.42
CA PRO A 57 -14.36 9.17 7.70
C PRO A 57 -14.60 8.24 8.91
N LEU A 58 -15.36 7.17 8.73
CA LEU A 58 -15.63 6.19 9.80
C LEU A 58 -14.61 5.05 9.83
N ALA A 59 -13.75 4.96 8.82
CA ALA A 59 -12.74 3.92 8.77
C ALA A 59 -11.63 4.18 9.79
N PRO A 60 -11.00 3.12 10.34
CA PRO A 60 -9.85 3.30 11.22
C PRO A 60 -8.66 3.91 10.47
N ALA A 61 -7.74 4.51 11.20
CA ALA A 61 -6.44 4.86 10.63
C ALA A 61 -5.75 3.57 10.18
N SER A 62 -5.02 3.64 9.08
CA SER A 62 -4.34 2.46 8.54
C SER A 62 -2.89 2.75 8.21
N ILE A 63 -2.07 1.71 8.37
CA ILE A 63 -0.66 1.71 7.97
C ILE A 63 -0.49 0.55 7.01
N LEU A 64 0.04 0.84 5.81
CA LEU A 64 0.32 -0.16 4.81
C LEU A 64 1.83 -0.30 4.65
N VAL A 65 2.33 -1.51 4.80
CA VAL A 65 3.76 -1.81 4.59
C VAL A 65 3.93 -2.46 3.23
N THR A 66 4.81 -1.89 2.41
CA THR A 66 5.09 -2.41 1.06
C THR A 66 6.53 -2.12 0.66
N HIS A 67 7.03 -2.88 -0.31
CA HIS A 67 8.32 -2.65 -0.95
C HIS A 67 8.19 -1.94 -2.31
N HIS A 68 6.97 -1.66 -2.75
CA HIS A 68 6.71 -1.15 -4.10
C HIS A 68 5.88 0.14 -4.04
N ILE A 69 6.43 1.22 -4.60
CA ILE A 69 5.71 2.51 -4.59
C ILE A 69 4.46 2.48 -5.46
N GLU A 70 4.39 1.62 -6.48
CA GLU A 70 3.19 1.43 -7.28
C GLU A 70 2.03 0.82 -6.50
N GLU A 71 2.28 0.30 -5.32
CA GLU A 71 1.26 -0.27 -4.43
C GLU A 71 0.76 0.72 -3.38
N ILE A 72 1.13 1.98 -3.47
CA ILE A 72 0.60 3.02 -2.61
C ILE A 72 -0.80 3.39 -3.10
N PRO A 73 -1.84 3.15 -2.29
CA PRO A 73 -3.22 3.49 -2.71
C PRO A 73 -3.41 5.00 -2.84
N SER A 74 -4.31 5.40 -3.71
CA SER A 74 -4.76 6.79 -3.76
C SER A 74 -5.34 7.18 -2.40
N GLY A 75 -5.11 8.41 -1.98
CA GLY A 75 -5.58 8.89 -0.68
C GLY A 75 -4.61 8.68 0.48
N THR A 76 -3.48 8.02 0.24
CA THR A 76 -2.42 7.92 1.24
C THR A 76 -1.86 9.31 1.55
N THR A 77 -1.78 9.66 2.82
CA THR A 77 -1.42 11.02 3.25
C THR A 77 0.06 11.16 3.59
N HIS A 78 0.65 10.15 4.20
CA HIS A 78 2.02 10.19 4.70
C HIS A 78 2.78 8.94 4.32
N ALA A 79 4.09 9.04 4.29
CA ALA A 79 4.96 7.90 4.06
C ALA A 79 6.17 7.96 4.98
N LEU A 80 6.72 6.79 5.27
CA LEU A 80 7.94 6.62 6.03
C LEU A 80 8.77 5.56 5.31
N ILE A 81 10.02 5.90 5.00
CA ILE A 81 10.93 4.97 4.32
C ILE A 81 12.00 4.52 5.30
N LEU A 82 12.14 3.21 5.40
CA LEU A 82 13.16 2.58 6.24
C LEU A 82 14.35 2.15 5.40
N LYS A 83 15.54 2.33 5.96
CA LYS A 83 16.79 1.86 5.35
C LYS A 83 17.78 1.58 6.47
N ASP A 84 18.48 0.45 6.35
CA ASP A 84 19.55 0.05 7.29
C ASP A 84 19.10 0.09 8.76
N GLY A 85 17.86 -0.33 9.00
CA GLY A 85 17.30 -0.41 10.35
C GLY A 85 16.85 0.92 10.95
N GLY A 86 16.85 1.99 10.16
CA GLY A 86 16.43 3.31 10.62
C GLY A 86 15.50 4.01 9.66
N VAL A 87 14.98 5.16 10.08
CA VAL A 87 14.13 6.00 9.25
C VAL A 87 15.01 6.82 8.32
N ALA A 88 14.87 6.62 7.01
CA ALA A 88 15.59 7.41 6.01
C ALA A 88 14.89 8.74 5.75
N VAL A 89 13.57 8.70 5.57
CA VAL A 89 12.76 9.89 5.31
C VAL A 89 11.32 9.64 5.75
N SER A 90 10.67 10.66 6.27
CA SER A 90 9.25 10.57 6.65
C SER A 90 8.57 11.92 6.46
N GLY A 91 7.27 11.91 6.24
CA GLY A 91 6.49 13.14 6.09
C GLY A 91 5.31 12.96 5.14
N PRO A 92 4.75 14.09 4.65
CA PRO A 92 3.70 14.06 3.64
C PRO A 92 4.14 13.28 2.39
N ILE A 93 3.20 12.56 1.81
CA ILE A 93 3.50 11.58 0.75
C ILE A 93 4.25 12.21 -0.44
N HIS A 94 3.84 13.40 -0.87
CA HIS A 94 4.46 14.07 -2.03
C HIS A 94 5.86 14.60 -1.74
N GLU A 95 6.21 14.79 -0.49
CA GLU A 95 7.55 15.23 -0.08
C GLU A 95 8.49 14.04 0.10
N VAL A 96 7.95 12.86 0.37
CA VAL A 96 8.74 11.65 0.64
C VAL A 96 8.99 10.86 -0.63
N ILE A 97 7.95 10.63 -1.43
CA ILE A 97 8.05 9.80 -2.65
C ILE A 97 8.48 10.67 -3.82
N THR A 98 9.78 10.89 -3.92
CA THR A 98 10.41 11.71 -4.96
C THR A 98 11.54 10.95 -5.63
N SER A 99 11.91 11.39 -6.83
CA SER A 99 13.05 10.80 -7.54
C SER A 99 14.35 10.91 -6.74
N GLU A 100 14.55 12.03 -6.05
CA GLU A 100 15.74 12.25 -5.22
C GLU A 100 15.81 11.25 -4.06
N HIS A 101 14.74 11.11 -3.29
CA HIS A 101 14.71 10.22 -2.15
C HIS A 101 14.81 8.76 -2.58
N MET A 102 14.09 8.37 -3.63
CA MET A 102 14.15 7.00 -4.12
C MET A 102 15.53 6.65 -4.67
N SER A 103 16.17 7.57 -5.38
CA SER A 103 17.53 7.36 -5.87
C SER A 103 18.52 7.16 -4.70
N ALA A 104 18.38 7.96 -3.66
CA ALA A 104 19.24 7.84 -2.48
C ALA A 104 19.01 6.53 -1.72
N VAL A 105 17.75 6.16 -1.52
CA VAL A 105 17.39 4.96 -0.75
C VAL A 105 17.81 3.69 -1.48
N PHE A 106 17.53 3.59 -2.78
CA PHE A 106 17.86 2.41 -3.58
C PHE A 106 19.27 2.43 -4.16
N GLU A 107 20.02 3.51 -3.95
CA GLU A 107 21.42 3.66 -4.37
C GLU A 107 21.64 3.47 -5.86
N LEU A 108 20.68 3.94 -6.66
CA LEU A 108 20.81 4.02 -8.11
C LEU A 108 19.91 5.12 -8.66
N PRO A 109 20.24 5.70 -9.82
CA PRO A 109 19.40 6.74 -10.41
C PRO A 109 18.01 6.21 -10.74
N MET A 110 16.99 6.87 -10.21
CA MET A 110 15.59 6.49 -10.41
C MET A 110 14.73 7.68 -10.79
N GLU A 111 13.73 7.43 -11.59
CA GLU A 111 12.70 8.41 -11.91
C GLU A 111 11.39 7.99 -11.28
N VAL A 112 10.80 8.88 -10.49
CA VAL A 112 9.48 8.69 -9.92
C VAL A 112 8.49 9.55 -10.70
N ARG A 113 7.43 8.94 -11.17
CA ARG A 113 6.32 9.63 -11.83
C ARG A 113 5.09 9.60 -10.94
N HIS A 114 4.37 10.69 -10.97
CA HIS A 114 3.10 10.83 -10.26
C HIS A 114 2.01 10.98 -11.32
N GLU A 115 1.18 9.95 -11.49
CA GLU A 115 0.09 9.94 -12.45
C GLU A 115 -1.25 9.84 -11.72
N GLY A 116 -2.03 10.92 -11.81
CA GLY A 116 -3.22 11.05 -10.97
C GLY A 116 -2.79 11.09 -9.51
N SER A 117 -3.31 10.17 -8.70
CA SER A 117 -2.95 10.04 -7.29
C SER A 117 -2.07 8.81 -7.01
N ARG A 118 -1.48 8.24 -8.05
CA ARG A 118 -0.64 7.03 -7.97
C ARG A 118 0.81 7.36 -8.32
N PHE A 119 1.72 6.56 -7.79
CA PHE A 119 3.16 6.70 -8.01
C PHE A 119 3.70 5.53 -8.82
N PHE A 120 4.64 5.80 -9.69
CA PHE A 120 5.35 4.80 -10.48
C PHE A 120 6.82 5.16 -10.53
N ALA A 121 7.69 4.16 -10.56
CA ALA A 121 9.13 4.39 -10.61
C ALA A 121 9.81 3.44 -11.58
N ARG A 122 10.91 3.90 -12.14
CA ARG A 122 11.80 3.08 -12.94
C ARG A 122 13.25 3.50 -12.72
N ALA A 123 14.16 2.57 -12.96
CA ALA A 123 15.57 2.91 -13.00
C ALA A 123 15.88 3.66 -14.31
N LEU A 124 16.73 4.63 -14.20
CA LEU A 124 17.21 5.40 -15.36
C LEU A 124 18.33 4.67 -16.10
#